data_3d7d7500c5f3ffdbd2718635a4d4c64b
#
_entry.id   3d7d7500c5f3ffdbd2718635a4d4c64b
#
_cell.length_a   1.000
_cell.length_b   1.000
_cell.length_c   1.000
_cell.angle_alpha   90.00
_cell.angle_beta   90.00
_cell.angle_gamma   90.00
#
_symmetry.space_group_name_H-M   'P 1'
#
loop_
_entity.id
_entity.type
_entity.pdbx_description
1 polymer ?
#
loop_
_entity_poly.entity_id
_entity_poly.type
_entity_poly.pdbx_seq_one_letter_code
_entity_poly.pdbx_strand_id
1 'polypeptide(L)'
;MANQLAKIDSIVHLMLENRSFDQMLGFLYTDSGNRSPTTGQAYDGLAGDESNLDSSGNKVTVFRIDKNHPSPYVMPGCDPREGFNATNLQLFGVDSPASTARPSNSGFVTSFENAIAYDQTHGRPESIPGVKPSDIMGMYDPSVLPVMSALAKKFAVCDAWFSSVPTETYPNRAFALTGTSLGHLKDDFKLLHTPSIFGRMSDAGLDWSAFGYNSEPFVRTDYLDTRAADLRHFGRFSDFQSRAKAGTLPPYSFLEPAWGNAGNSQHPVTDVSLGEKLIYDVYQAVRSGRGWAKTLLIITYDEHGGCYDHVPPPDGAIPPDNYRGDVDHLNFDFTRFGVRIPALLISPLIPAGTVFRASKGVIDHTSVLRTLQQRWPKIKSLAKRDAAAPGLGDVLTLTTPRTDDPLTGITPPSSGGVVVPSASLPSKLQKMQASLVASLPVRNEEGTYDHEQPELKTAADVSSYIRDRTAAWELNTVRRRRPPAGSRRRVRR
;
A
#
# COMPACT_ATOMS: atom_id res chain seq x y z
N MET A 1 21.26 -20.08 9.76
CA MET A 1 20.48 -21.21 9.17
C MET A 1 20.01 -20.75 7.79
N ALA A 2 19.93 -21.66 6.82
CA ALA A 2 19.36 -21.32 5.51
C ALA A 2 17.86 -20.98 5.69
N ASN A 3 17.40 -19.90 5.06
CA ASN A 3 15.99 -19.52 5.12
C ASN A 3 15.13 -20.56 4.37
N GLN A 4 13.82 -20.55 4.63
CA GLN A 4 12.88 -21.50 4.06
C GLN A 4 12.12 -20.93 2.83
N LEU A 5 12.63 -19.88 2.21
CA LEU A 5 11.96 -19.24 1.07
C LEU A 5 11.65 -20.23 -0.07
N ALA A 6 12.53 -21.19 -0.29
CA ALA A 6 12.33 -22.24 -1.30
C ALA A 6 11.07 -23.11 -1.05
N LYS A 7 10.54 -23.15 0.15
CA LYS A 7 9.29 -23.87 0.49
C LYS A 7 8.02 -23.07 0.19
N ILE A 8 8.12 -21.78 -0.11
CA ILE A 8 6.98 -20.93 -0.38
C ILE A 8 6.53 -21.13 -1.83
N ASP A 9 5.29 -21.53 -2.02
CA ASP A 9 4.68 -21.71 -3.34
C ASP A 9 3.86 -20.49 -3.77
N SER A 10 3.34 -19.70 -2.79
CA SER A 10 2.55 -18.50 -3.05
C SER A 10 2.97 -17.35 -2.14
N ILE A 11 3.18 -16.18 -2.72
CA ILE A 11 3.34 -14.90 -2.02
C ILE A 11 2.08 -14.08 -2.28
N VAL A 12 1.39 -13.70 -1.20
CA VAL A 12 0.21 -12.85 -1.21
C VAL A 12 0.62 -11.49 -0.66
N HIS A 13 0.34 -10.42 -1.38
CA HIS A 13 0.69 -9.06 -0.98
C HIS A 13 -0.56 -8.18 -0.96
N LEU A 14 -0.99 -7.80 0.24
CA LEU A 14 -2.01 -6.77 0.47
C LEU A 14 -1.32 -5.43 0.70
N MET A 15 -1.61 -4.42 -0.12
CA MET A 15 -1.10 -3.06 0.05
C MET A 15 -2.25 -2.11 0.37
N LEU A 16 -2.22 -1.56 1.58
CA LEU A 16 -3.16 -0.57 2.12
C LEU A 16 -2.65 0.85 1.82
N GLU A 17 -3.25 1.90 2.41
CA GLU A 17 -2.94 3.31 2.12
C GLU A 17 -2.57 4.13 3.35
N ASN A 18 -1.56 4.99 3.16
CA ASN A 18 -1.37 6.28 3.84
C ASN A 18 -1.32 6.22 5.38
N ARG A 19 -0.49 5.34 5.97
CA ARG A 19 -0.27 5.30 7.42
C ARG A 19 1.20 5.14 7.76
N SER A 20 1.68 5.90 8.75
CA SER A 20 3.01 5.71 9.29
C SER A 20 3.08 4.48 10.20
N PHE A 21 4.29 3.97 10.38
CA PHE A 21 4.53 2.87 11.31
C PHE A 21 4.13 3.22 12.73
N ASP A 22 4.54 4.38 13.24
CA ASP A 22 4.23 4.77 14.61
C ASP A 22 2.73 4.95 14.85
N GLN A 23 2.02 5.54 13.88
CA GLN A 23 0.58 5.72 14.06
C GLN A 23 -0.15 4.41 14.26
N MET A 24 0.24 3.35 13.55
CA MET A 24 -0.47 2.08 13.57
C MET A 24 0.10 1.08 14.59
N LEU A 25 1.41 1.08 14.78
CA LEU A 25 2.12 0.03 15.53
C LEU A 25 3.11 0.60 16.57
N GLY A 26 3.29 1.92 16.66
CA GLY A 26 4.26 2.53 17.56
C GLY A 26 4.12 2.06 19.02
N PHE A 27 2.92 1.89 19.52
CA PHE A 27 2.65 1.41 20.87
C PHE A 27 2.54 -0.12 21.02
N LEU A 28 2.93 -0.90 20.03
CA LEU A 28 2.76 -2.37 20.05
C LEU A 28 3.44 -3.04 21.23
N TYR A 29 4.64 -2.61 21.60
CA TYR A 29 5.46 -3.21 22.66
C TYR A 29 5.93 -2.23 23.73
N THR A 30 5.37 -1.06 23.82
CA THR A 30 5.75 -0.03 24.82
C THR A 30 5.65 -0.58 26.25
N ASP A 31 4.57 -1.30 26.58
CA ASP A 31 4.35 -1.85 27.90
C ASP A 31 5.35 -2.97 28.27
N SER A 32 6.13 -3.48 27.32
CA SER A 32 7.24 -4.41 27.50
C SER A 32 8.61 -3.76 27.27
N GLY A 33 8.70 -2.44 27.38
CA GLY A 33 9.94 -1.68 27.21
C GLY A 33 10.48 -1.74 25.78
N ASN A 34 9.62 -1.67 24.80
CA ASN A 34 9.95 -1.78 23.39
C ASN A 34 10.80 -3.01 23.05
N ARG A 35 10.34 -4.15 23.56
CA ARG A 35 10.89 -5.47 23.26
C ARG A 35 9.77 -6.48 23.00
N SER A 36 9.99 -7.34 22.04
CA SER A 36 9.12 -8.51 21.87
C SER A 36 9.14 -9.39 23.13
N PRO A 37 8.03 -9.60 23.82
CA PRO A 37 7.99 -10.48 25.01
C PRO A 37 8.31 -11.94 24.69
N THR A 38 8.17 -12.35 23.43
CA THR A 38 8.38 -13.74 22.99
C THR A 38 9.84 -14.01 22.65
N THR A 39 10.50 -13.09 21.96
CA THR A 39 11.86 -13.27 21.44
C THR A 39 12.91 -12.45 22.18
N GLY A 40 12.50 -11.41 22.93
CA GLY A 40 13.41 -10.42 23.54
C GLY A 40 14.03 -9.45 22.54
N GLN A 41 13.69 -9.55 21.24
CA GLN A 41 14.22 -8.64 20.22
C GLN A 41 13.78 -7.20 20.51
N ALA A 42 14.70 -6.27 20.32
CA ALA A 42 14.40 -4.84 20.41
C ALA A 42 13.41 -4.42 19.31
N TYR A 43 12.52 -3.53 19.64
CA TYR A 43 11.50 -2.96 18.78
C TYR A 43 11.62 -1.44 18.78
N ASP A 44 11.63 -0.84 17.61
CA ASP A 44 11.79 0.60 17.43
C ASP A 44 10.41 1.29 17.40
N GLY A 45 9.73 1.21 18.54
CA GLY A 45 8.42 1.80 18.80
C GLY A 45 8.52 2.98 19.77
N LEU A 46 7.36 3.51 20.14
CA LEU A 46 7.23 4.70 20.96
C LEU A 46 7.44 4.39 22.46
N ALA A 47 8.16 5.29 23.15
CA ALA A 47 8.26 5.30 24.61
C ALA A 47 7.07 6.06 25.24
N GLY A 48 6.49 7.03 24.53
CA GLY A 48 5.35 7.84 24.94
C GLY A 48 5.72 9.27 25.34
N ASP A 49 6.99 9.66 25.19
CA ASP A 49 7.52 11.02 25.45
C ASP A 49 8.02 11.71 24.17
N GLU A 50 7.93 11.05 23.02
CA GLU A 50 8.24 11.62 21.71
C GLU A 50 7.34 12.84 21.46
N SER A 51 7.88 13.83 20.77
CA SER A 51 7.16 15.07 20.57
C SER A 51 7.59 15.79 19.30
N ASN A 52 6.72 16.66 18.84
CA ASN A 52 6.93 17.54 17.70
C ASN A 52 6.56 18.98 18.09
N LEU A 53 7.07 19.97 17.38
CA LEU A 53 6.74 21.36 17.64
C LEU A 53 5.62 21.83 16.73
N ASP A 54 4.69 22.62 17.29
CA ASP A 54 3.73 23.37 16.48
C ASP A 54 4.41 24.61 15.83
N SER A 55 3.69 25.31 14.96
CA SER A 55 4.22 26.51 14.28
C SER A 55 4.55 27.66 15.24
N SER A 56 4.06 27.63 16.48
CA SER A 56 4.36 28.60 17.53
C SER A 56 5.54 28.18 18.42
N GLY A 57 6.12 26.99 18.17
CA GLY A 57 7.22 26.44 18.96
C GLY A 57 6.79 25.72 20.24
N ASN A 58 5.51 25.44 20.44
CA ASN A 58 5.04 24.68 21.59
C ASN A 58 5.24 23.17 21.34
N LYS A 59 5.62 22.46 22.40
CA LYS A 59 5.80 21.02 22.38
C LYS A 59 4.47 20.29 22.39
N VAL A 60 4.23 19.43 21.38
CA VAL A 60 3.11 18.52 21.27
C VAL A 60 3.63 17.09 21.43
N THR A 61 3.24 16.41 22.48
CA THR A 61 3.70 15.04 22.79
C THR A 61 2.74 14.02 22.18
N VAL A 62 3.25 12.84 21.79
CA VAL A 62 2.45 11.71 21.35
C VAL A 62 1.43 11.28 22.43
N PHE A 63 0.28 10.79 22.00
CA PHE A 63 -0.74 10.26 22.91
C PHE A 63 -1.39 9.00 22.33
N ARG A 64 -1.93 8.15 23.20
CA ARG A 64 -2.62 6.93 22.79
C ARG A 64 -4.06 7.22 22.35
N ILE A 65 -4.41 6.74 21.16
CA ILE A 65 -5.80 6.65 20.72
C ILE A 65 -6.31 5.30 21.19
N ASP A 66 -7.01 5.28 22.34
CA ASP A 66 -7.66 4.09 22.87
C ASP A 66 -9.15 4.04 22.51
N LYS A 67 -9.85 3.00 22.95
CA LYS A 67 -11.30 2.82 22.67
C LYS A 67 -12.19 3.89 23.30
N ASN A 68 -11.68 4.67 24.27
CA ASN A 68 -12.41 5.74 24.94
C ASN A 68 -12.23 7.08 24.22
N HIS A 69 -11.35 7.15 23.21
CA HIS A 69 -11.21 8.35 22.40
C HIS A 69 -12.52 8.68 21.68
N PRO A 70 -12.95 9.96 21.60
CA PRO A 70 -14.23 10.33 20.97
C PRO A 70 -14.39 9.85 19.52
N SER A 71 -13.30 9.74 18.79
CA SER A 71 -13.27 9.32 17.38
C SER A 71 -12.16 8.32 17.11
N PRO A 72 -12.17 7.13 17.75
CA PRO A 72 -11.00 6.25 17.79
C PRO A 72 -10.65 5.64 16.42
N TYR A 73 -11.57 5.64 15.46
CA TYR A 73 -11.37 4.95 14.18
C TYR A 73 -11.10 5.87 12.99
N VAL A 74 -11.18 7.21 13.17
CA VAL A 74 -11.06 8.16 12.06
C VAL A 74 -9.94 9.21 12.29
N MET A 75 -9.01 8.90 13.20
CA MET A 75 -7.87 9.79 13.44
C MET A 75 -6.86 9.76 12.27
N PRO A 76 -6.19 10.89 12.01
CA PRO A 76 -6.12 12.13 12.78
C PRO A 76 -7.26 13.13 12.52
N GLY A 77 -8.29 12.76 11.79
CA GLY A 77 -9.49 13.58 11.62
C GLY A 77 -9.48 14.58 10.46
N CYS A 78 -8.37 14.74 9.81
CA CYS A 78 -8.15 15.48 8.56
C CYS A 78 -7.10 14.71 7.74
N ASP A 79 -7.12 14.86 6.43
CA ASP A 79 -6.05 14.34 5.57
C ASP A 79 -4.75 15.15 5.80
N PRO A 80 -3.66 14.51 6.31
CA PRO A 80 -2.47 15.26 6.73
C PRO A 80 -1.57 15.73 5.60
N ARG A 81 -1.86 15.32 4.36
CA ARG A 81 -1.07 15.57 3.16
C ARG A 81 0.27 14.85 3.09
N GLU A 82 0.50 14.21 1.95
CA GLU A 82 1.61 13.29 1.68
C GLU A 82 2.45 13.70 0.46
N GLY A 83 2.10 14.79 -0.24
CA GLY A 83 2.85 15.29 -1.40
C GLY A 83 4.30 15.63 -1.05
N PHE A 84 5.20 15.59 -2.02
CA PHE A 84 6.66 15.74 -1.84
C PHE A 84 7.05 16.95 -0.97
N ASN A 85 6.45 18.12 -1.20
CA ASN A 85 6.76 19.32 -0.41
C ASN A 85 6.22 19.20 1.03
N ALA A 86 5.03 18.62 1.22
CA ALA A 86 4.48 18.36 2.54
C ALA A 86 5.35 17.36 3.31
N THR A 87 5.79 16.29 2.66
CA THR A 87 6.71 15.31 3.24
C THR A 87 8.07 15.95 3.57
N ASN A 88 8.59 16.84 2.74
CA ASN A 88 9.79 17.59 3.09
C ASN A 88 9.59 18.48 4.33
N LEU A 89 8.46 19.19 4.42
CA LEU A 89 8.13 19.97 5.62
C LEU A 89 8.08 19.08 6.86
N GLN A 90 7.46 17.91 6.79
CA GLN A 90 7.37 16.94 7.88
C GLN A 90 8.76 16.46 8.33
N LEU A 91 9.62 16.12 7.38
CA LEU A 91 10.94 15.55 7.63
C LEU A 91 11.99 16.60 8.07
N PHE A 92 11.94 17.82 7.53
CA PHE A 92 13.01 18.82 7.66
C PHE A 92 12.56 20.12 8.32
N GLY A 93 11.27 20.30 8.60
CA GLY A 93 10.71 21.57 9.07
C GLY A 93 10.63 22.66 7.98
N VAL A 94 10.96 22.30 6.72
CA VAL A 94 10.90 23.19 5.54
C VAL A 94 10.49 22.36 4.31
N ASP A 95 9.76 22.97 3.37
CA ASP A 95 9.28 22.30 2.16
C ASP A 95 10.36 22.10 1.08
N SER A 96 11.41 22.88 1.14
CA SER A 96 12.53 22.88 0.18
C SER A 96 13.88 22.80 0.93
N PRO A 97 14.22 21.61 1.48
CA PRO A 97 15.44 21.43 2.24
C PRO A 97 16.69 21.51 1.36
N ALA A 98 17.80 21.98 1.93
CA ALA A 98 19.11 21.90 1.27
C ALA A 98 19.46 20.42 0.98
N SER A 99 20.20 20.16 -0.10
CA SER A 99 20.61 18.80 -0.50
C SER A 99 21.45 18.06 0.56
N THR A 100 22.08 18.80 1.47
CA THR A 100 22.88 18.26 2.58
C THR A 100 22.09 18.15 3.89
N ALA A 101 20.82 18.58 3.92
CA ALA A 101 20.00 18.50 5.11
C ALA A 101 19.72 17.04 5.48
N ARG A 102 19.70 16.76 6.78
CA ARG A 102 19.30 15.45 7.31
C ARG A 102 17.90 15.56 7.89
N PRO A 103 17.05 14.55 7.67
CA PRO A 103 15.72 14.54 8.22
C PRO A 103 15.78 14.47 9.76
N SER A 104 14.92 15.25 10.40
CA SER A 104 14.77 15.32 11.86
C SER A 104 13.35 15.01 12.32
N ASN A 105 12.43 14.79 11.38
CA ASN A 105 11.00 14.56 11.61
C ASN A 105 10.35 15.66 12.48
N SER A 106 10.79 16.92 12.32
CA SER A 106 10.42 18.04 13.22
C SER A 106 9.20 18.84 12.77
N GLY A 107 8.64 18.58 11.59
CA GLY A 107 7.62 19.45 10.99
C GLY A 107 6.23 18.83 10.84
N PHE A 108 5.94 17.69 11.48
CA PHE A 108 4.64 16.99 11.27
C PHE A 108 3.46 17.80 11.80
N VAL A 109 3.55 18.38 13.00
CA VAL A 109 2.47 19.20 13.57
C VAL A 109 2.24 20.45 12.71
N THR A 110 3.31 21.16 12.33
CA THR A 110 3.22 22.33 11.44
C THR A 110 2.62 21.96 10.06
N SER A 111 3.00 20.83 9.49
CA SER A 111 2.41 20.33 8.23
C SER A 111 0.92 20.06 8.37
N PHE A 112 0.50 19.50 9.49
CA PHE A 112 -0.92 19.21 9.76
C PHE A 112 -1.74 20.47 10.04
N GLU A 113 -1.17 21.48 10.70
CA GLU A 113 -1.77 22.82 10.81
C GLU A 113 -2.08 23.39 9.43
N ASN A 114 -1.12 23.30 8.50
CA ASN A 114 -1.31 23.75 7.12
C ASN A 114 -2.41 22.97 6.39
N ALA A 115 -2.52 21.66 6.64
CA ALA A 115 -3.57 20.83 6.05
C ALA A 115 -4.96 21.26 6.54
N ILE A 116 -5.14 21.44 7.85
CA ILE A 116 -6.40 21.91 8.46
C ILE A 116 -6.78 23.30 7.93
N ALA A 117 -5.82 24.23 7.89
CA ALA A 117 -6.07 25.59 7.39
C ALA A 117 -6.46 25.60 5.90
N TYR A 118 -5.85 24.72 5.10
CA TYR A 118 -6.21 24.58 3.68
C TYR A 118 -7.64 24.05 3.51
N ASP A 119 -8.04 23.03 4.26
CA ASP A 119 -9.41 22.48 4.20
C ASP A 119 -10.46 23.53 4.59
N GLN A 120 -10.19 24.30 5.63
CA GLN A 120 -11.07 25.39 6.08
C GLN A 120 -11.22 26.46 5.01
N THR A 121 -10.14 26.85 4.31
CA THR A 121 -10.16 27.91 3.31
C THR A 121 -10.77 27.48 1.97
N HIS A 122 -10.72 26.17 1.64
CA HIS A 122 -11.23 25.64 0.39
C HIS A 122 -12.57 24.94 0.51
N GLY A 123 -13.20 24.99 1.71
CA GLY A 123 -14.53 24.43 1.95
C GLY A 123 -14.61 22.93 1.70
N ARG A 124 -13.50 22.21 1.91
CA ARG A 124 -13.48 20.75 1.75
C ARG A 124 -14.04 20.08 3.01
N PRO A 125 -15.09 19.25 2.91
CA PRO A 125 -15.67 18.57 4.06
C PRO A 125 -14.88 17.31 4.45
N GLU A 126 -13.55 17.34 4.31
CA GLU A 126 -12.69 16.17 4.57
C GLU A 126 -12.30 16.06 6.04
N SER A 127 -12.37 17.16 6.79
CA SER A 127 -12.08 17.19 8.21
C SER A 127 -13.30 16.84 9.07
N ILE A 128 -13.09 16.01 10.10
CA ILE A 128 -14.12 15.81 11.12
C ILE A 128 -14.26 17.06 12.00
N PRO A 129 -15.44 17.33 12.56
CA PRO A 129 -15.62 18.46 13.47
C PRO A 129 -14.70 18.38 14.68
N GLY A 130 -14.03 19.50 15.00
CA GLY A 130 -13.18 19.61 16.20
C GLY A 130 -11.75 19.09 16.05
N VAL A 131 -11.31 18.73 14.82
CA VAL A 131 -9.91 18.37 14.55
C VAL A 131 -8.93 19.46 14.99
N LYS A 132 -7.81 19.08 15.58
CA LYS A 132 -6.79 19.98 16.11
C LYS A 132 -5.40 19.61 15.56
N PRO A 133 -4.46 20.56 15.47
CA PRO A 133 -3.09 20.26 15.05
C PRO A 133 -2.41 19.16 15.86
N SER A 134 -2.72 19.05 17.16
CA SER A 134 -2.20 18.00 18.03
C SER A 134 -2.64 16.57 17.64
N ASP A 135 -3.71 16.42 16.87
CA ASP A 135 -4.31 15.10 16.57
C ASP A 135 -3.40 14.24 15.69
N ILE A 136 -2.46 14.88 14.94
CA ILE A 136 -1.43 14.14 14.18
C ILE A 136 -0.48 13.36 15.09
N MET A 137 -0.35 13.73 16.36
CA MET A 137 0.46 13.05 17.36
C MET A 137 -0.29 11.92 18.08
N GLY A 138 -1.52 11.62 17.66
CA GLY A 138 -2.29 10.49 18.14
C GLY A 138 -1.86 9.18 17.47
N MET A 139 -1.48 8.19 18.29
CA MET A 139 -1.01 6.88 17.86
C MET A 139 -1.94 5.79 18.39
N TYR A 140 -2.30 4.83 17.55
CA TYR A 140 -3.27 3.81 17.92
C TYR A 140 -2.75 2.89 19.03
N ASP A 141 -3.58 2.72 20.05
CA ASP A 141 -3.38 1.66 21.04
C ASP A 141 -3.70 0.30 20.40
N PRO A 142 -2.94 -0.78 20.74
CA PRO A 142 -3.22 -2.13 20.23
C PRO A 142 -4.66 -2.62 20.43
N SER A 143 -5.39 -2.07 21.40
CA SER A 143 -6.79 -2.42 21.64
C SER A 143 -7.74 -1.90 20.57
N VAL A 144 -7.38 -0.82 19.86
CA VAL A 144 -8.17 -0.26 18.74
C VAL A 144 -7.92 -1.02 17.45
N LEU A 145 -6.70 -1.54 17.27
CA LEU A 145 -6.27 -2.34 16.11
C LEU A 145 -5.96 -3.79 16.51
N PRO A 146 -6.93 -4.56 17.03
CA PRO A 146 -6.68 -5.86 17.64
C PRO A 146 -6.21 -6.92 16.64
N VAL A 147 -6.65 -6.87 15.38
CA VAL A 147 -6.27 -7.85 14.35
C VAL A 147 -4.83 -7.63 13.93
N MET A 148 -4.49 -6.42 13.52
CA MET A 148 -3.14 -6.05 13.10
C MET A 148 -2.12 -6.29 14.22
N SER A 149 -2.45 -5.85 15.43
CA SER A 149 -1.59 -6.02 16.60
C SER A 149 -1.37 -7.49 16.97
N ALA A 150 -2.41 -8.33 16.88
CA ALA A 150 -2.26 -9.76 17.14
C ALA A 150 -1.39 -10.44 16.08
N LEU A 151 -1.58 -10.12 14.79
CA LEU A 151 -0.75 -10.66 13.71
C LEU A 151 0.71 -10.24 13.86
N ALA A 152 0.97 -8.96 14.19
CA ALA A 152 2.31 -8.45 14.46
C ALA A 152 3.00 -9.19 15.63
N LYS A 153 2.30 -9.37 16.74
CA LYS A 153 2.81 -10.09 17.92
C LYS A 153 3.01 -11.59 17.71
N LYS A 154 2.29 -12.17 16.77
CA LYS A 154 2.26 -13.64 16.58
C LYS A 154 2.99 -14.14 15.34
N PHE A 155 3.39 -13.22 14.46
CA PHE A 155 4.26 -13.51 13.30
C PHE A 155 5.44 -12.55 13.33
N ALA A 156 5.70 -11.84 12.23
CA ALA A 156 6.76 -10.85 12.20
C ALA A 156 6.22 -9.46 11.89
N VAL A 157 6.72 -8.47 12.63
CA VAL A 157 6.58 -7.05 12.34
C VAL A 157 7.91 -6.51 11.83
N CYS A 158 7.88 -5.65 10.79
CA CYS A 158 9.04 -4.94 10.30
C CYS A 158 8.99 -3.50 10.83
N ASP A 159 9.85 -3.16 11.76
CA ASP A 159 9.93 -1.81 12.35
C ASP A 159 10.97 -0.92 11.66
N ALA A 160 11.46 -1.33 10.51
CA ALA A 160 12.42 -0.61 9.68
C ALA A 160 12.08 -0.78 8.17
N TRP A 161 10.80 -0.73 7.83
CA TRP A 161 10.34 -0.67 6.44
C TRP A 161 9.98 0.76 6.09
N PHE A 162 10.64 1.32 5.07
CA PHE A 162 10.45 2.70 4.62
C PHE A 162 9.71 2.72 3.28
N SER A 163 8.87 3.72 3.05
CA SER A 163 8.34 3.96 1.70
C SER A 163 9.48 4.27 0.74
N SER A 164 9.32 3.88 -0.53
CA SER A 164 10.44 3.91 -1.49
C SER A 164 10.87 5.32 -1.87
N VAL A 165 9.93 6.27 -1.80
CA VAL A 165 10.17 7.70 -2.08
C VAL A 165 9.35 8.56 -1.11
N PRO A 166 9.84 9.77 -0.77
CA PRO A 166 9.19 10.65 0.19
C PRO A 166 8.04 11.45 -0.45
N THR A 167 6.99 10.77 -0.89
CA THR A 167 5.85 11.38 -1.56
C THR A 167 4.62 10.47 -1.59
N GLU A 168 3.67 10.76 -2.42
CA GLU A 168 2.30 10.27 -2.56
C GLU A 168 2.18 8.78 -2.93
N THR A 169 0.95 8.29 -2.93
CA THR A 169 0.51 6.91 -3.19
C THR A 169 1.04 6.33 -4.49
N TYR A 170 0.80 6.99 -5.64
CA TYR A 170 1.07 6.40 -6.95
C TYR A 170 2.56 6.15 -7.22
N PRO A 171 3.49 7.10 -6.94
CA PRO A 171 4.91 6.84 -7.07
C PRO A 171 5.39 5.66 -6.21
N ASN A 172 4.93 5.54 -4.96
CA ASN A 172 5.30 4.45 -4.07
C ASN A 172 4.74 3.09 -4.55
N ARG A 173 3.50 3.05 -5.05
CA ARG A 173 2.92 1.85 -5.69
C ARG A 173 3.66 1.49 -6.98
N ALA A 174 4.09 2.48 -7.75
CA ALA A 174 4.94 2.23 -8.91
C ALA A 174 6.26 1.54 -8.51
N PHE A 175 6.94 2.00 -7.45
CA PHE A 175 8.13 1.31 -6.93
C PHE A 175 7.83 -0.14 -6.49
N ALA A 176 6.70 -0.37 -5.85
CA ALA A 176 6.29 -1.72 -5.42
C ALA A 176 6.09 -2.69 -6.57
N LEU A 177 5.73 -2.21 -7.75
CA LEU A 177 5.32 -3.06 -8.87
C LEU A 177 6.25 -2.99 -10.09
N THR A 178 7.05 -1.92 -10.21
CA THR A 178 7.97 -1.72 -11.35
C THR A 178 9.41 -1.41 -10.92
N GLY A 179 9.64 -1.18 -9.62
CA GLY A 179 10.94 -0.77 -9.08
C GLY A 179 11.31 0.69 -9.36
N THR A 180 10.44 1.46 -10.03
CA THR A 180 10.66 2.88 -10.39
C THR A 180 9.33 3.60 -10.61
N SER A 181 9.30 4.90 -10.35
CA SER A 181 8.21 5.78 -10.78
C SER A 181 8.52 6.54 -12.07
N LEU A 182 9.61 6.20 -12.79
CA LEU A 182 10.11 6.91 -13.97
C LEU A 182 10.28 8.43 -13.73
N GLY A 183 10.73 8.80 -12.54
CA GLY A 183 10.95 10.20 -12.15
C GLY A 183 9.69 10.94 -11.66
N HIS A 184 8.54 10.28 -11.56
CA HIS A 184 7.31 10.91 -11.07
C HIS A 184 7.26 10.91 -9.54
N LEU A 185 6.75 12.02 -8.98
CA LEU A 185 6.59 12.28 -7.56
C LEU A 185 5.17 12.76 -7.18
N LYS A 186 4.22 12.70 -8.13
CA LYS A 186 2.85 13.17 -7.92
C LYS A 186 1.84 12.10 -8.32
N ASP A 187 0.69 12.13 -7.65
CA ASP A 187 -0.50 11.37 -8.03
C ASP A 187 -1.21 11.99 -9.24
N ASP A 188 -0.45 12.18 -10.30
CA ASP A 188 -0.98 12.58 -11.59
C ASP A 188 -1.15 11.34 -12.47
N PHE A 189 -2.17 11.36 -13.33
CA PHE A 189 -2.35 10.31 -14.32
C PHE A 189 -1.15 10.21 -15.25
N LYS A 190 -0.47 9.05 -15.21
CA LYS A 190 0.57 8.71 -16.18
C LYS A 190 0.57 7.20 -16.39
N LEU A 191 0.39 6.77 -17.64
CA LEU A 191 0.62 5.41 -18.02
C LEU A 191 2.13 5.15 -17.98
N LEU A 192 2.60 4.30 -17.07
CA LEU A 192 4.01 4.01 -16.95
C LEU A 192 4.46 3.06 -18.07
N HIS A 193 5.37 3.56 -18.91
CA HIS A 193 5.96 2.81 -20.02
C HIS A 193 7.19 2.03 -19.55
N THR A 194 7.01 1.18 -18.57
CA THR A 194 8.04 0.28 -18.01
C THR A 194 7.44 -1.10 -17.75
N PRO A 195 8.21 -2.18 -17.79
CA PRO A 195 7.72 -3.50 -17.39
C PRO A 195 7.30 -3.49 -15.93
N SER A 196 6.19 -4.18 -15.63
CA SER A 196 5.80 -4.47 -14.26
C SER A 196 6.31 -5.85 -13.81
N ILE A 197 6.19 -6.13 -12.51
CA ILE A 197 6.46 -7.47 -11.96
C ILE A 197 5.57 -8.52 -12.62
N PHE A 198 4.33 -8.17 -12.98
CA PHE A 198 3.40 -9.05 -13.65
C PHE A 198 3.89 -9.47 -15.03
N GLY A 199 4.40 -8.51 -15.82
CA GLY A 199 5.04 -8.79 -17.10
C GLY A 199 6.29 -9.66 -16.92
N ARG A 200 7.15 -9.36 -15.95
CA ARG A 200 8.35 -10.17 -15.66
C ARG A 200 8.04 -11.60 -15.23
N MET A 201 6.95 -11.80 -14.48
CA MET A 201 6.49 -13.14 -14.13
C MET A 201 5.98 -13.90 -15.35
N SER A 202 5.20 -13.25 -16.21
CA SER A 202 4.76 -13.83 -17.48
C SER A 202 5.94 -14.23 -18.37
N ASP A 203 6.95 -13.37 -18.50
CA ASP A 203 8.20 -13.65 -19.23
C ASP A 203 8.96 -14.86 -18.64
N ALA A 204 8.89 -15.05 -17.33
CA ALA A 204 9.48 -16.18 -16.62
C ALA A 204 8.65 -17.48 -16.70
N GLY A 205 7.46 -17.44 -17.31
CA GLY A 205 6.51 -18.55 -17.38
C GLY A 205 5.82 -18.84 -16.06
N LEU A 206 5.71 -17.85 -15.19
CA LEU A 206 5.04 -17.94 -13.89
C LEU A 206 3.67 -17.27 -13.93
N ASP A 207 2.71 -17.88 -13.25
CA ASP A 207 1.36 -17.34 -13.12
C ASP A 207 1.30 -16.30 -11.99
N TRP A 208 0.36 -15.37 -12.10
CA TRP A 208 0.11 -14.32 -11.14
C TRP A 208 -1.35 -13.89 -11.16
N SER A 209 -1.80 -13.18 -10.13
CA SER A 209 -3.13 -12.55 -10.14
C SER A 209 -3.12 -11.23 -9.38
N ALA A 210 -3.99 -10.32 -9.81
CA ALA A 210 -4.32 -9.10 -9.09
C ALA A 210 -5.82 -9.08 -8.77
N PHE A 211 -6.15 -8.71 -7.54
CA PHE A 211 -7.52 -8.73 -7.03
C PHE A 211 -7.87 -7.36 -6.46
N GLY A 212 -8.97 -6.77 -6.94
CA GLY A 212 -9.57 -5.60 -6.32
C GLY A 212 -10.65 -6.02 -5.32
N TYR A 213 -10.85 -5.26 -4.26
CA TYR A 213 -11.83 -5.62 -3.24
C TYR A 213 -13.26 -5.65 -3.80
N ASN A 214 -13.74 -4.52 -4.27
CA ASN A 214 -15.12 -4.35 -4.79
C ASN A 214 -15.18 -3.84 -6.23
N SER A 215 -14.03 -3.58 -6.84
CA SER A 215 -13.88 -3.10 -8.22
C SER A 215 -12.78 -3.86 -8.94
N GLU A 216 -12.62 -3.65 -10.25
CA GLU A 216 -11.42 -4.11 -10.95
C GLU A 216 -10.18 -3.55 -10.27
N PRO A 217 -9.10 -4.35 -10.15
CA PRO A 217 -7.87 -3.86 -9.56
C PRO A 217 -7.30 -2.71 -10.42
N PHE A 218 -6.82 -1.69 -9.74
CA PHE A 218 -6.24 -0.49 -10.35
C PHE A 218 -5.07 -0.84 -11.29
N VAL A 219 -4.20 -1.76 -10.83
CA VAL A 219 -3.05 -2.24 -11.60
C VAL A 219 -3.39 -2.84 -12.95
N ARG A 220 -4.64 -3.20 -13.21
CA ARG A 220 -5.06 -3.70 -14.50
C ARG A 220 -4.92 -2.68 -15.61
N THR A 221 -5.10 -1.42 -15.28
CA THR A 221 -5.09 -0.32 -16.25
C THR A 221 -3.84 0.55 -16.19
N ASP A 222 -2.97 0.29 -15.23
CA ASP A 222 -1.83 1.14 -14.88
C ASP A 222 -0.61 0.94 -15.78
N TYR A 223 -0.40 -0.31 -16.22
CA TYR A 223 0.79 -0.68 -16.97
C TYR A 223 0.41 -1.26 -18.33
N LEU A 224 1.30 -1.10 -19.33
CA LEU A 224 1.04 -1.63 -20.67
C LEU A 224 0.94 -3.16 -20.70
N ASP A 225 1.78 -3.83 -19.92
CA ASP A 225 1.80 -5.29 -19.85
C ASP A 225 0.56 -5.86 -19.13
N THR A 226 0.05 -5.20 -18.09
CA THR A 226 -1.21 -5.60 -17.44
C THR A 226 -2.42 -5.32 -18.30
N ARG A 227 -2.45 -4.23 -19.08
CA ARG A 227 -3.49 -3.97 -20.09
C ARG A 227 -3.52 -5.06 -21.17
N ALA A 228 -2.36 -5.60 -21.53
CA ALA A 228 -2.24 -6.66 -22.53
C ALA A 228 -2.47 -8.07 -21.98
N ALA A 229 -2.49 -8.23 -20.66
CA ALA A 229 -2.60 -9.54 -20.00
C ALA A 229 -3.97 -10.21 -20.21
N ASP A 230 -4.01 -11.51 -20.01
CA ASP A 230 -5.25 -12.29 -20.04
C ASP A 230 -6.14 -11.95 -18.84
N LEU A 231 -7.45 -11.89 -19.05
CA LEU A 231 -8.46 -11.59 -18.02
C LEU A 231 -8.43 -12.54 -16.82
N ARG A 232 -7.96 -13.78 -17.01
CA ARG A 232 -7.82 -14.78 -15.94
C ARG A 232 -6.92 -14.34 -14.78
N HIS A 233 -6.04 -13.36 -15.02
CA HIS A 233 -5.15 -12.81 -14.01
C HIS A 233 -5.82 -11.81 -13.06
N PHE A 234 -7.00 -11.33 -13.42
CA PHE A 234 -7.71 -10.32 -12.64
C PHE A 234 -8.97 -10.89 -12.00
N GLY A 235 -9.31 -10.41 -10.82
CA GLY A 235 -10.48 -10.87 -10.09
C GLY A 235 -10.90 -9.93 -8.98
N ARG A 236 -11.96 -10.32 -8.29
CA ARG A 236 -12.48 -9.65 -7.10
C ARG A 236 -11.98 -10.35 -5.83
N PHE A 237 -12.24 -9.73 -4.69
CA PHE A 237 -11.90 -10.32 -3.40
C PHE A 237 -12.52 -11.71 -3.19
N SER A 238 -13.76 -11.93 -3.66
CA SER A 238 -14.42 -13.25 -3.64
C SER A 238 -13.68 -14.32 -4.44
N ASP A 239 -13.05 -13.94 -5.55
CA ASP A 239 -12.25 -14.87 -6.36
C ASP A 239 -10.94 -15.22 -5.62
N PHE A 240 -10.32 -14.22 -4.99
CA PHE A 240 -9.17 -14.45 -4.10
C PHE A 240 -9.51 -15.45 -2.98
N GLN A 241 -10.61 -15.22 -2.25
CA GLN A 241 -11.06 -16.11 -1.17
C GLN A 241 -11.29 -17.55 -1.68
N SER A 242 -11.92 -17.68 -2.83
CA SER A 242 -12.20 -18.98 -3.45
C SER A 242 -10.91 -19.70 -3.81
N ARG A 243 -9.95 -19.03 -4.45
CA ARG A 243 -8.64 -19.61 -4.82
C ARG A 243 -7.79 -19.93 -3.60
N ALA A 244 -7.78 -19.05 -2.57
CA ALA A 244 -7.07 -19.29 -1.31
C ALA A 244 -7.59 -20.55 -0.63
N LYS A 245 -8.90 -20.67 -0.45
CA LYS A 245 -9.55 -21.85 0.12
C LYS A 245 -9.24 -23.13 -0.65
N ALA A 246 -9.25 -23.08 -1.96
CA ALA A 246 -8.94 -24.23 -2.84
C ALA A 246 -7.43 -24.59 -2.82
N GLY A 247 -6.55 -23.70 -2.39
CA GLY A 247 -5.09 -23.86 -2.47
C GLY A 247 -4.56 -23.68 -3.89
N THR A 248 -5.22 -22.83 -4.69
CA THR A 248 -4.89 -22.58 -6.10
C THR A 248 -4.45 -21.13 -6.37
N LEU A 249 -3.97 -20.44 -5.31
CA LEU A 249 -3.34 -19.15 -5.49
C LEU A 249 -2.07 -19.30 -6.35
N PRO A 250 -1.83 -18.37 -7.29
CA PRO A 250 -0.63 -18.41 -8.11
C PRO A 250 0.63 -18.06 -7.28
N PRO A 251 1.83 -18.17 -7.83
CA PRO A 251 3.06 -17.75 -7.20
C PRO A 251 3.03 -16.33 -6.63
N TYR A 252 2.37 -15.38 -7.29
CA TYR A 252 2.15 -14.04 -6.76
C TYR A 252 0.70 -13.60 -6.89
N SER A 253 0.15 -13.13 -5.79
CA SER A 253 -1.19 -12.54 -5.70
C SER A 253 -1.10 -11.15 -5.09
N PHE A 254 -1.47 -10.11 -5.83
CA PHE A 254 -1.53 -8.74 -5.35
C PHE A 254 -2.97 -8.35 -5.05
N LEU A 255 -3.22 -7.78 -3.88
CA LEU A 255 -4.54 -7.37 -3.41
C LEU A 255 -4.59 -5.88 -3.18
N GLU A 256 -5.64 -5.27 -3.71
CA GLU A 256 -5.98 -3.87 -3.50
C GLU A 256 -7.25 -3.73 -2.67
N PRO A 257 -7.29 -2.74 -1.75
CA PRO A 257 -8.48 -2.45 -0.95
C PRO A 257 -9.61 -1.83 -1.78
N ALA A 258 -10.75 -1.57 -1.15
CA ALA A 258 -11.73 -0.64 -1.69
C ALA A 258 -11.22 0.80 -1.49
N TRP A 259 -11.13 1.52 -2.58
CA TRP A 259 -10.66 2.90 -2.61
C TRP A 259 -11.72 3.90 -2.20
N GLY A 260 -11.28 5.08 -1.77
CA GLY A 260 -12.15 6.21 -1.42
C GLY A 260 -12.47 6.29 0.06
N ASN A 261 -13.08 7.41 0.44
CA ASN A 261 -13.28 7.81 1.83
C ASN A 261 -14.30 6.94 2.62
N ALA A 262 -15.05 6.07 1.94
CA ALA A 262 -15.88 5.03 2.53
C ALA A 262 -15.29 3.61 2.29
N GLY A 263 -14.05 3.54 1.83
CA GLY A 263 -13.34 2.29 1.55
C GLY A 263 -12.74 1.64 2.79
N ASN A 264 -11.95 0.60 2.55
CA ASN A 264 -11.27 -0.15 3.60
C ASN A 264 -9.73 -0.12 3.47
N SER A 265 -9.23 0.91 2.80
CA SER A 265 -7.80 1.10 2.55
C SER A 265 -7.02 1.59 3.77
N GLN A 266 -7.73 2.14 4.77
CA GLN A 266 -7.20 2.84 5.95
C GLN A 266 -6.58 4.21 5.65
N HIS A 267 -6.74 4.77 4.44
CA HIS A 267 -6.35 6.16 4.16
C HIS A 267 -6.88 7.11 5.27
N PRO A 268 -6.10 8.11 5.75
CA PRO A 268 -6.58 9.08 6.73
C PRO A 268 -7.95 9.66 6.37
N VAL A 269 -8.75 9.90 7.40
CA VAL A 269 -10.19 10.18 7.46
C VAL A 269 -11.11 9.02 7.13
N THR A 270 -10.61 7.87 6.60
CA THR A 270 -11.44 6.67 6.53
C THR A 270 -11.45 5.91 7.86
N ASP A 271 -12.49 5.13 8.06
CA ASP A 271 -12.64 4.28 9.23
C ASP A 271 -11.64 3.11 9.21
N VAL A 272 -10.62 3.15 10.06
CA VAL A 272 -9.58 2.10 10.13
C VAL A 272 -10.14 0.72 10.53
N SER A 273 -11.33 0.66 11.16
CA SER A 273 -11.96 -0.61 11.51
C SER A 273 -12.35 -1.43 10.28
N LEU A 274 -12.65 -0.77 9.16
CA LEU A 274 -12.93 -1.44 7.88
C LEU A 274 -11.66 -2.11 7.32
N GLY A 275 -10.50 -1.48 7.46
CA GLY A 275 -9.23 -2.09 7.09
C GLY A 275 -8.79 -3.21 8.03
N GLU A 276 -9.05 -3.09 9.34
CA GLU A 276 -8.88 -4.20 10.29
C GLU A 276 -9.71 -5.43 9.86
N LYS A 277 -10.95 -5.21 9.42
CA LYS A 277 -11.80 -6.26 8.86
C LYS A 277 -11.22 -6.85 7.58
N LEU A 278 -10.68 -6.03 6.67
CA LEU A 278 -10.02 -6.50 5.45
C LEU A 278 -8.80 -7.38 5.77
N ILE A 279 -7.93 -6.92 6.67
CA ILE A 279 -6.76 -7.67 7.13
C ILE A 279 -7.18 -9.03 7.71
N TYR A 280 -8.22 -9.04 8.55
CA TYR A 280 -8.79 -10.26 9.12
C TYR A 280 -9.28 -11.21 8.03
N ASP A 281 -10.06 -10.73 7.06
CA ASP A 281 -10.65 -11.55 6.01
C ASP A 281 -9.59 -12.12 5.07
N VAL A 282 -8.54 -11.34 4.74
CA VAL A 282 -7.40 -11.81 3.95
C VAL A 282 -6.63 -12.89 4.71
N TYR A 283 -6.30 -12.65 5.98
CA TYR A 283 -5.62 -13.65 6.81
C TYR A 283 -6.44 -14.94 6.91
N GLN A 284 -7.74 -14.86 7.22
CA GLN A 284 -8.60 -16.03 7.35
C GLN A 284 -8.72 -16.83 6.04
N ALA A 285 -8.82 -16.13 4.90
CA ALA A 285 -8.86 -16.78 3.59
C ALA A 285 -7.58 -17.59 3.33
N VAL A 286 -6.41 -17.01 3.61
CA VAL A 286 -5.12 -17.68 3.42
C VAL A 286 -4.90 -18.78 4.47
N ARG A 287 -5.19 -18.49 5.74
CA ARG A 287 -4.98 -19.42 6.88
C ARG A 287 -5.82 -20.68 6.79
N SER A 288 -7.07 -20.55 6.37
CA SER A 288 -7.98 -21.68 6.20
C SER A 288 -7.78 -22.44 4.88
N GLY A 289 -6.97 -21.90 3.96
CA GLY A 289 -6.71 -22.48 2.67
C GLY A 289 -5.75 -23.66 2.70
N ARG A 290 -5.89 -24.56 1.72
CA ARG A 290 -5.02 -25.75 1.57
C ARG A 290 -3.54 -25.41 1.32
N GLY A 291 -3.25 -24.18 0.85
CA GLY A 291 -1.88 -23.70 0.56
C GLY A 291 -1.16 -23.07 1.76
N TRP A 292 -1.81 -22.91 2.92
CA TRP A 292 -1.28 -22.16 4.07
C TRP A 292 0.16 -22.51 4.45
N ALA A 293 0.48 -23.80 4.53
CA ALA A 293 1.81 -24.28 4.94
C ALA A 293 2.97 -23.77 4.05
N LYS A 294 2.65 -23.27 2.87
CA LYS A 294 3.59 -22.82 1.83
C LYS A 294 3.31 -21.41 1.34
N THR A 295 2.62 -20.60 2.13
CA THR A 295 2.26 -19.23 1.79
C THR A 295 3.01 -18.23 2.67
N LEU A 296 3.49 -17.15 2.05
CA LEU A 296 3.93 -15.92 2.69
C LEU A 296 2.90 -14.83 2.38
N LEU A 297 2.20 -14.35 3.40
CA LEU A 297 1.34 -13.17 3.31
C LEU A 297 2.14 -11.96 3.79
N ILE A 298 2.17 -10.93 2.95
CA ILE A 298 2.80 -9.63 3.20
C ILE A 298 1.69 -8.60 3.28
N ILE A 299 1.65 -7.82 4.35
CA ILE A 299 0.74 -6.68 4.49
C ILE A 299 1.60 -5.44 4.64
N THR A 300 1.43 -4.47 3.74
CA THR A 300 2.15 -3.19 3.74
C THR A 300 1.20 -2.04 3.48
N TYR A 301 1.72 -0.84 3.64
CA TYR A 301 1.11 0.40 3.19
C TYR A 301 1.99 1.01 2.10
N ASP A 302 1.44 1.88 1.28
CA ASP A 302 2.19 2.51 0.19
C ASP A 302 3.12 3.63 0.70
N GLU A 303 2.61 4.50 1.56
CA GLU A 303 3.39 5.56 2.20
C GLU A 303 2.73 5.98 3.52
N HIS A 304 3.24 7.01 4.18
CA HIS A 304 2.89 7.37 5.57
C HIS A 304 1.63 8.25 5.73
N GLY A 305 1.06 8.79 4.63
CA GLY A 305 -0.12 9.65 4.65
C GLY A 305 0.04 10.95 5.44
N GLY A 306 1.26 11.47 5.56
CA GLY A 306 1.56 12.63 6.42
C GLY A 306 1.47 12.36 7.92
N CYS A 307 1.22 11.12 8.34
CA CYS A 307 1.15 10.71 9.74
C CYS A 307 2.55 10.69 10.39
N TYR A 308 2.63 11.10 11.65
CA TYR A 308 3.87 11.20 12.39
C TYR A 308 4.59 9.85 12.55
N ASP A 309 5.91 9.90 12.43
CA ASP A 309 6.83 8.82 12.78
C ASP A 309 8.08 9.42 13.44
N HIS A 310 8.57 8.80 14.53
CA HIS A 310 9.72 9.35 15.26
C HIS A 310 11.05 9.00 14.60
N VAL A 311 11.11 7.97 13.73
CA VAL A 311 12.36 7.52 13.12
C VAL A 311 12.59 8.22 11.78
N PRO A 312 13.66 9.04 11.65
CA PRO A 312 13.98 9.63 10.36
C PRO A 312 14.35 8.57 9.32
N PRO A 313 13.93 8.73 8.06
CA PRO A 313 14.32 7.81 7.01
C PRO A 313 15.84 7.84 6.80
N PRO A 314 16.47 6.68 6.54
CA PRO A 314 17.90 6.60 6.28
C PRO A 314 18.25 7.19 4.91
N ASP A 315 19.49 7.62 4.79
CA ASP A 315 20.11 8.04 3.52
C ASP A 315 20.51 6.83 2.65
N GLY A 316 20.88 7.10 1.40
CA GLY A 316 21.56 6.13 0.54
C GLY A 316 20.62 5.23 -0.26
N ALA A 317 19.38 5.68 -0.48
CA ALA A 317 18.51 5.03 -1.45
C ALA A 317 19.16 5.01 -2.84
N ILE A 318 19.10 3.88 -3.52
CA ILE A 318 19.68 3.74 -4.87
C ILE A 318 18.69 4.31 -5.89
N PRO A 319 19.06 5.32 -6.69
CA PRO A 319 18.23 5.77 -7.80
C PRO A 319 17.84 4.58 -8.70
N PRO A 320 16.55 4.43 -9.06
CA PRO A 320 16.06 3.19 -9.67
C PRO A 320 16.54 2.97 -11.09
N ASP A 321 16.76 4.05 -11.81
CA ASP A 321 17.05 4.07 -13.25
C ASP A 321 18.11 5.11 -13.60
N ASN A 322 18.17 5.50 -14.88
CA ASN A 322 19.11 6.52 -15.35
C ASN A 322 18.51 7.93 -15.38
N TYR A 323 17.28 8.11 -14.92
CA TYR A 323 16.70 9.45 -14.74
C TYR A 323 17.53 10.20 -13.71
N ARG A 324 18.07 11.33 -14.11
CA ARG A 324 18.81 12.25 -13.25
C ARG A 324 17.91 13.41 -12.89
N GLY A 325 17.21 13.29 -11.81
CA GLY A 325 16.20 14.24 -11.39
C GLY A 325 14.78 13.74 -11.66
N ASP A 326 13.82 14.50 -11.24
CA ASP A 326 12.41 14.19 -11.34
C ASP A 326 11.74 14.91 -12.53
N VAL A 327 10.77 14.25 -13.14
CA VAL A 327 9.99 14.80 -14.25
C VAL A 327 8.95 15.84 -13.79
N ASP A 328 8.68 15.89 -12.49
CA ASP A 328 7.76 16.83 -11.88
C ASP A 328 8.44 18.13 -11.43
N HIS A 329 9.77 18.24 -11.67
CA HIS A 329 10.60 19.40 -11.39
C HIS A 329 10.63 19.83 -9.91
N LEU A 330 10.58 18.85 -9.00
CA LEU A 330 10.63 19.04 -7.55
C LEU A 330 12.05 18.98 -6.97
N ASN A 331 13.07 18.91 -7.85
CA ASN A 331 14.50 18.86 -7.50
C ASN A 331 14.87 17.66 -6.60
N PHE A 332 14.46 16.46 -7.01
CA PHE A 332 14.72 15.21 -6.30
C PHE A 332 15.50 14.22 -7.16
N ASP A 333 16.49 13.56 -6.57
CA ASP A 333 17.43 12.65 -7.24
C ASP A 333 17.20 11.16 -6.89
N PHE A 334 16.15 10.85 -6.14
CA PHE A 334 15.78 9.49 -5.72
C PHE A 334 16.81 8.81 -4.79
N THR A 335 17.64 9.59 -4.09
CA THR A 335 18.64 9.08 -3.12
C THR A 335 18.13 8.99 -1.69
N ARG A 336 16.90 9.39 -1.40
CA ARG A 336 16.25 9.32 -0.09
C ARG A 336 15.05 8.37 -0.12
N PHE A 337 14.83 7.66 0.99
CA PHE A 337 13.58 6.96 1.26
C PHE A 337 12.54 7.94 1.85
N GLY A 338 11.27 7.50 1.84
CA GLY A 338 10.23 8.18 2.59
C GLY A 338 10.15 7.67 4.03
N VAL A 339 9.09 8.06 4.74
CA VAL A 339 8.83 7.72 6.14
C VAL A 339 8.53 6.22 6.29
N ARG A 340 8.73 5.68 7.49
CA ARG A 340 8.38 4.28 7.81
C ARG A 340 6.90 4.02 7.61
N ILE A 341 6.60 2.83 7.13
CA ILE A 341 5.24 2.32 6.95
C ILE A 341 5.04 1.03 7.75
N PRO A 342 3.80 0.70 8.16
CA PRO A 342 3.52 -0.57 8.81
C PRO A 342 3.74 -1.73 7.84
N ALA A 343 4.44 -2.77 8.29
CA ALA A 343 4.64 -3.95 7.48
C ALA A 343 4.63 -5.22 8.33
N LEU A 344 3.85 -6.22 7.91
CA LEU A 344 3.73 -7.52 8.55
C LEU A 344 4.12 -8.63 7.57
N LEU A 345 4.89 -9.60 8.07
CA LEU A 345 5.23 -10.81 7.34
C LEU A 345 4.62 -12.01 8.06
N ILE A 346 3.73 -12.71 7.39
CA ILE A 346 2.84 -13.71 7.99
C ILE A 346 3.01 -15.04 7.24
N SER A 347 3.51 -16.03 7.92
CA SER A 347 3.66 -17.40 7.40
C SER A 347 3.77 -18.38 8.57
N PRO A 348 3.30 -19.61 8.44
CA PRO A 348 3.52 -20.61 9.49
C PRO A 348 5.00 -21.00 9.63
N LEU A 349 5.88 -20.53 8.76
CA LEU A 349 7.33 -20.72 8.83
C LEU A 349 8.06 -19.59 9.58
N ILE A 350 7.31 -18.65 10.18
CA ILE A 350 7.84 -17.52 10.96
C ILE A 350 7.63 -17.76 12.46
N PRO A 351 8.67 -17.62 13.30
CA PRO A 351 8.50 -17.67 14.75
C PRO A 351 7.59 -16.55 15.27
N ALA A 352 6.83 -16.84 16.32
CA ALA A 352 6.03 -15.81 16.97
C ALA A 352 6.91 -14.71 17.59
N GLY A 353 6.43 -13.47 17.54
CA GLY A 353 7.07 -12.32 18.14
C GLY A 353 8.35 -11.87 17.45
N THR A 354 8.54 -12.22 16.17
CA THR A 354 9.71 -11.80 15.40
C THR A 354 9.63 -10.30 15.10
N VAL A 355 10.69 -9.55 15.45
CA VAL A 355 10.95 -8.20 14.92
C VAL A 355 11.95 -8.36 13.79
N PHE A 356 11.50 -8.13 12.56
CA PHE A 356 12.30 -8.40 11.37
C PHE A 356 12.94 -7.13 10.83
N ARG A 357 14.26 -7.18 10.67
CA ARG A 357 15.07 -6.17 9.99
C ARG A 357 16.01 -6.87 9.03
N ALA A 358 16.29 -6.26 7.90
CA ALA A 358 17.30 -6.79 6.99
C ALA A 358 18.70 -6.72 7.64
N SER A 359 19.52 -7.75 7.42
CA SER A 359 20.90 -7.76 7.91
C SER A 359 21.79 -6.75 7.17
N LYS A 360 21.40 -6.38 5.93
CA LYS A 360 22.08 -5.38 5.09
C LYS A 360 21.06 -4.65 4.24
N GLY A 361 21.27 -3.34 4.03
CA GLY A 361 20.39 -2.50 3.22
C GLY A 361 19.11 -2.10 3.97
N VAL A 362 18.33 -1.27 3.33
CA VAL A 362 17.06 -0.74 3.85
C VAL A 362 15.92 -1.50 3.19
N ILE A 363 14.95 -1.94 3.99
CA ILE A 363 13.73 -2.56 3.48
C ILE A 363 12.82 -1.45 2.95
N ASP A 364 12.45 -1.54 1.68
CA ASP A 364 11.44 -0.70 1.03
C ASP A 364 10.51 -1.56 0.16
N HIS A 365 9.61 -0.96 -0.60
CA HIS A 365 8.68 -1.71 -1.44
C HIS A 365 9.38 -2.64 -2.44
N THR A 366 10.56 -2.27 -2.92
CA THR A 366 11.32 -3.10 -3.87
C THR A 366 11.86 -4.38 -3.25
N SER A 367 11.83 -4.50 -1.93
CA SER A 367 12.18 -5.74 -1.20
C SER A 367 11.20 -6.89 -1.50
N VAL A 368 9.94 -6.59 -1.83
CA VAL A 368 8.99 -7.60 -2.31
C VAL A 368 9.40 -8.13 -3.68
N LEU A 369 9.78 -7.23 -4.60
CA LEU A 369 10.28 -7.60 -5.92
C LEU A 369 11.52 -8.49 -5.81
N ARG A 370 12.45 -8.09 -4.94
CA ARG A 370 13.67 -8.86 -4.66
C ARG A 370 13.35 -10.25 -4.10
N THR A 371 12.37 -10.36 -3.23
CA THR A 371 11.93 -11.63 -2.66
C THR A 371 11.37 -12.57 -3.73
N LEU A 372 10.56 -12.04 -4.66
CA LEU A 372 10.06 -12.80 -5.81
C LEU A 372 11.20 -13.29 -6.70
N GLN A 373 12.20 -12.46 -6.99
CA GLN A 373 13.39 -12.82 -7.77
C GLN A 373 14.24 -13.89 -7.08
N GLN A 374 14.40 -13.81 -5.75
CA GLN A 374 15.13 -14.82 -4.98
C GLN A 374 14.38 -16.15 -4.96
N ARG A 375 13.05 -16.12 -4.84
CA ARG A 375 12.23 -17.33 -4.86
C ARG A 375 12.16 -17.96 -6.25
N TRP A 376 12.05 -17.15 -7.29
CA TRP A 376 11.98 -17.59 -8.67
C TRP A 376 13.04 -16.88 -9.53
N PRO A 377 14.27 -17.44 -9.63
CA PRO A 377 15.42 -16.76 -10.25
C PRO A 377 15.30 -16.47 -11.75
N LYS A 378 14.26 -16.97 -12.42
CA LYS A 378 13.93 -16.59 -13.80
C LYS A 378 13.34 -15.18 -13.91
N ILE A 379 12.83 -14.63 -12.82
CA ILE A 379 12.31 -13.25 -12.78
C ILE A 379 13.52 -12.31 -12.79
N LYS A 380 13.65 -11.52 -13.85
CA LYS A 380 14.72 -10.52 -13.98
C LYS A 380 14.37 -9.26 -13.20
N SER A 381 15.38 -8.55 -12.71
CA SER A 381 15.21 -7.25 -12.07
C SER A 381 14.52 -6.27 -13.02
N LEU A 382 13.77 -5.36 -12.42
CA LEU A 382 13.03 -4.30 -13.10
C LEU A 382 13.85 -3.01 -13.17
N ALA A 383 14.54 -2.69 -12.07
CA ALA A 383 15.34 -1.49 -11.91
C ALA A 383 16.61 -1.76 -11.08
N LYS A 384 17.44 -0.73 -10.90
CA LYS A 384 18.64 -0.84 -10.03
C LYS A 384 18.24 -0.98 -8.56
N ARG A 385 17.14 -0.33 -8.13
CA ARG A 385 16.67 -0.34 -6.74
C ARG A 385 16.30 -1.76 -6.31
N ASP A 386 15.45 -2.47 -7.05
CA ASP A 386 15.02 -3.82 -6.72
C ASP A 386 16.15 -4.85 -6.86
N ALA A 387 17.11 -4.62 -7.77
CA ALA A 387 18.30 -5.48 -7.89
C ALA A 387 19.18 -5.44 -6.64
N ALA A 388 19.24 -4.29 -5.94
CA ALA A 388 20.08 -4.06 -4.77
C ALA A 388 19.33 -4.23 -3.44
N ALA A 389 18.00 -4.25 -3.46
CA ALA A 389 17.17 -4.35 -2.26
C ALA A 389 17.43 -5.65 -1.47
N PRO A 390 17.29 -5.64 -0.15
CA PRO A 390 17.27 -6.87 0.63
C PRO A 390 15.99 -7.64 0.35
N GLY A 391 16.07 -8.97 0.34
CA GLY A 391 14.90 -9.84 0.30
C GLY A 391 14.35 -10.13 1.69
N LEU A 392 13.10 -10.57 1.74
CA LEU A 392 12.38 -10.84 2.98
C LEU A 392 12.51 -12.31 3.45
N GLY A 393 13.16 -13.16 2.65
CA GLY A 393 13.20 -14.61 2.88
C GLY A 393 13.81 -15.02 4.22
N ASP A 394 14.70 -14.21 4.79
CA ASP A 394 15.41 -14.52 6.04
C ASP A 394 14.49 -14.54 7.29
N VAL A 395 13.26 -14.01 7.17
CA VAL A 395 12.24 -14.12 8.21
C VAL A 395 11.71 -15.56 8.39
N LEU A 396 11.81 -16.39 7.33
CA LEU A 396 11.28 -17.75 7.29
C LEU A 396 12.31 -18.74 7.88
N THR A 397 12.32 -18.90 9.18
CA THR A 397 13.35 -19.67 9.89
C THR A 397 12.88 -21.05 10.39
N LEU A 398 11.56 -21.27 10.49
CA LEU A 398 11.02 -22.54 10.97
C LEU A 398 11.03 -23.61 9.86
N THR A 399 11.56 -24.77 10.18
CA THR A 399 11.59 -25.91 9.25
C THR A 399 10.26 -26.65 9.16
N THR A 400 9.43 -26.54 10.19
CA THR A 400 8.09 -27.12 10.29
C THR A 400 7.06 -25.99 10.44
N PRO A 401 5.97 -26.00 9.65
CA PRO A 401 4.91 -25.02 9.77
C PRO A 401 4.22 -25.07 11.15
N ARG A 402 3.95 -23.89 11.72
CA ARG A 402 3.13 -23.77 12.94
C ARG A 402 1.65 -24.04 12.62
N THR A 403 0.93 -24.51 13.63
CA THR A 403 -0.50 -24.87 13.51
C THR A 403 -1.43 -23.94 14.29
N ASP A 404 -0.90 -23.11 15.19
CA ASP A 404 -1.67 -22.17 16.00
C ASP A 404 -2.38 -21.12 15.11
N ASP A 405 -3.50 -20.60 15.60
CA ASP A 405 -4.22 -19.49 15.00
C ASP A 405 -4.23 -18.31 15.98
N PRO A 406 -3.43 -17.27 15.71
CA PRO A 406 -3.32 -16.11 16.59
C PRO A 406 -4.57 -15.23 16.65
N LEU A 407 -5.50 -15.38 15.70
CA LEU A 407 -6.76 -14.64 15.72
C LEU A 407 -7.92 -15.40 16.39
N THR A 408 -7.65 -16.56 17.00
CA THR A 408 -8.66 -17.26 17.80
C THR A 408 -9.19 -16.34 18.91
N GLY A 409 -10.51 -16.10 18.91
CA GLY A 409 -11.17 -15.20 19.87
C GLY A 409 -11.02 -13.71 19.59
N ILE A 410 -10.34 -13.32 18.51
CA ILE A 410 -10.25 -11.91 18.08
C ILE A 410 -11.35 -11.62 17.05
N THR A 411 -12.14 -10.61 17.33
CA THR A 411 -13.14 -10.08 16.41
C THR A 411 -12.65 -8.72 15.86
N PRO A 412 -12.72 -8.50 14.55
CA PRO A 412 -12.45 -7.17 14.00
C PRO A 412 -13.31 -6.10 14.69
N PRO A 413 -12.75 -4.93 14.96
CA PRO A 413 -13.51 -3.85 15.57
C PRO A 413 -14.59 -3.34 14.61
N SER A 414 -15.57 -2.63 15.18
CA SER A 414 -16.59 -1.90 14.41
C SER A 414 -16.77 -0.52 15.04
N SER A 415 -16.72 0.50 14.20
CA SER A 415 -16.93 1.89 14.62
C SER A 415 -18.38 2.25 14.92
N GLY A 416 -19.33 1.33 14.65
CA GLY A 416 -20.75 1.64 14.73
C GLY A 416 -21.28 2.55 13.62
N GLY A 417 -20.52 2.72 12.52
CA GLY A 417 -20.96 3.46 11.34
C GLY A 417 -20.72 4.97 11.45
N VAL A 418 -19.54 5.38 11.90
CA VAL A 418 -19.12 6.79 11.81
C VAL A 418 -19.16 7.22 10.34
N VAL A 419 -20.03 8.19 10.02
CA VAL A 419 -20.10 8.76 8.67
C VAL A 419 -19.04 9.83 8.55
N VAL A 420 -18.03 9.56 7.73
CA VAL A 420 -17.03 10.57 7.35
C VAL A 420 -17.73 11.58 6.43
N PRO A 421 -17.63 12.89 6.66
CA PRO A 421 -18.33 13.91 5.86
C PRO A 421 -18.02 13.81 4.36
N SER A 422 -16.82 13.40 3.99
CA SER A 422 -16.35 13.23 2.60
C SER A 422 -16.66 11.86 2.00
N ALA A 423 -17.39 10.97 2.68
CA ALA A 423 -17.62 9.60 2.20
C ALA A 423 -18.29 9.52 0.82
N SER A 424 -19.06 10.53 0.43
CA SER A 424 -19.70 10.63 -0.89
C SER A 424 -18.79 11.22 -1.98
N LEU A 425 -17.68 11.85 -1.62
CA LEU A 425 -16.76 12.48 -2.56
C LEU A 425 -15.74 11.47 -3.10
N PRO A 426 -15.35 11.60 -4.38
CA PRO A 426 -14.32 10.74 -4.93
C PRO A 426 -12.95 11.14 -4.36
N SER A 427 -12.17 10.15 -3.92
CA SER A 427 -10.78 10.36 -3.53
C SER A 427 -9.91 10.75 -4.73
N LYS A 428 -8.71 11.28 -4.45
CA LYS A 428 -7.71 11.62 -5.47
C LYS A 428 -7.37 10.37 -6.33
N LEU A 429 -7.14 9.23 -5.69
CA LEU A 429 -6.82 7.97 -6.37
C LEU A 429 -7.99 7.48 -7.26
N GLN A 430 -9.25 7.61 -6.79
CA GLN A 430 -10.41 7.26 -7.60
C GLN A 430 -10.53 8.15 -8.85
N LYS A 431 -10.28 9.46 -8.72
CA LYS A 431 -10.26 10.39 -9.87
C LYS A 431 -9.14 10.03 -10.86
N MET A 432 -7.97 9.66 -10.35
CA MET A 432 -6.85 9.21 -11.17
C MET A 432 -7.20 7.91 -11.90
N GLN A 433 -7.81 6.93 -11.25
CA GLN A 433 -8.28 5.69 -11.89
C GLN A 433 -9.32 5.97 -12.98
N ALA A 434 -10.24 6.92 -12.75
CA ALA A 434 -11.19 7.34 -13.77
C ALA A 434 -10.48 7.92 -15.01
N SER A 435 -9.44 8.73 -14.81
CA SER A 435 -8.64 9.28 -15.90
C SER A 435 -7.85 8.18 -16.65
N LEU A 436 -7.35 7.18 -15.92
CA LEU A 436 -6.71 5.99 -16.50
C LEU A 436 -7.66 5.22 -17.41
N VAL A 437 -8.86 4.88 -16.93
CA VAL A 437 -9.82 4.13 -17.74
C VAL A 437 -10.40 4.97 -18.88
N ALA A 438 -10.46 6.30 -18.77
CA ALA A 438 -10.81 7.19 -19.87
C ALA A 438 -9.84 7.04 -21.05
N SER A 439 -8.56 6.80 -20.78
CA SER A 439 -7.53 6.58 -21.82
C SER A 439 -7.62 5.21 -22.51
N LEU A 440 -8.46 4.28 -22.04
CA LEU A 440 -8.65 2.98 -22.68
C LEU A 440 -9.28 3.14 -24.06
N PRO A 441 -8.83 2.37 -25.07
CA PRO A 441 -9.32 2.50 -26.44
C PRO A 441 -10.72 1.86 -26.58
N VAL A 442 -11.74 2.58 -26.16
CA VAL A 442 -13.16 2.24 -26.34
C VAL A 442 -13.71 3.00 -27.53
N ARG A 443 -14.44 2.32 -28.42
CA ARG A 443 -15.11 2.95 -29.56
C ARG A 443 -16.54 3.34 -29.18
N ASN A 444 -16.94 4.54 -29.58
CA ASN A 444 -18.33 4.99 -29.52
C ASN A 444 -19.20 4.31 -30.60
N GLU A 445 -20.47 4.66 -30.66
CA GLU A 445 -21.42 4.11 -31.65
C GLU A 445 -21.01 4.43 -33.09
N GLU A 446 -20.33 5.54 -33.33
CA GLU A 446 -19.82 5.96 -34.64
C GLU A 446 -18.53 5.23 -35.06
N GLY A 447 -17.96 4.39 -34.17
CA GLY A 447 -16.74 3.62 -34.39
C GLY A 447 -15.44 4.41 -34.19
N THR A 448 -15.50 5.67 -33.75
CA THR A 448 -14.35 6.49 -33.34
C THR A 448 -13.95 6.19 -31.90
N TYR A 449 -12.69 6.46 -31.56
CA TYR A 449 -12.25 6.31 -30.17
C TYR A 449 -12.79 7.49 -29.34
N ASP A 450 -13.51 7.13 -28.29
CA ASP A 450 -13.97 8.07 -27.28
C ASP A 450 -12.99 8.10 -26.12
N HIS A 451 -12.51 9.28 -25.76
CA HIS A 451 -11.63 9.54 -24.64
C HIS A 451 -12.21 10.59 -23.67
N GLU A 452 -13.46 10.97 -23.86
CA GLU A 452 -14.11 11.94 -22.99
C GLU A 452 -14.38 11.32 -21.61
N GLN A 453 -13.97 12.04 -20.58
CA GLN A 453 -14.32 11.74 -19.19
C GLN A 453 -15.46 12.66 -18.80
N PRO A 454 -16.62 12.12 -18.41
CA PRO A 454 -17.72 12.94 -17.93
C PRO A 454 -17.37 13.60 -16.59
N GLU A 455 -18.12 14.62 -16.21
CA GLU A 455 -18.01 15.21 -14.87
C GLU A 455 -18.47 14.18 -13.83
N LEU A 456 -17.56 13.77 -12.95
CA LEU A 456 -17.79 12.77 -11.91
C LEU A 456 -17.82 13.46 -10.55
N LYS A 457 -19.02 13.64 -9.97
CA LYS A 457 -19.23 14.43 -8.75
C LYS A 457 -19.13 13.62 -7.47
N THR A 458 -19.48 12.34 -7.54
CA THR A 458 -19.51 11.46 -6.37
C THR A 458 -18.62 10.24 -6.55
N ALA A 459 -18.22 9.61 -5.44
CA ALA A 459 -17.48 8.34 -5.46
C ALA A 459 -18.28 7.23 -6.18
N ALA A 460 -19.62 7.29 -6.12
CA ALA A 460 -20.48 6.35 -6.84
C ALA A 460 -20.43 6.58 -8.36
N ASP A 461 -20.43 7.84 -8.81
CA ASP A 461 -20.28 8.18 -10.24
C ASP A 461 -18.96 7.65 -10.78
N VAL A 462 -17.86 7.88 -10.05
CA VAL A 462 -16.53 7.38 -10.40
C VAL A 462 -16.51 5.86 -10.50
N SER A 463 -17.05 5.18 -9.49
CA SER A 463 -17.09 3.72 -9.46
C SER A 463 -17.91 3.12 -10.59
N SER A 464 -19.06 3.73 -10.92
CA SER A 464 -19.86 3.35 -12.08
C SER A 464 -19.10 3.56 -13.39
N TYR A 465 -18.52 4.73 -13.58
CA TYR A 465 -17.75 5.06 -14.78
C TYR A 465 -16.58 4.08 -15.01
N ILE A 466 -15.79 3.81 -13.96
CA ILE A 466 -14.67 2.86 -14.03
C ILE A 466 -15.17 1.48 -14.46
N ARG A 467 -16.24 0.97 -13.85
CA ARG A 467 -16.83 -0.34 -14.17
C ARG A 467 -17.31 -0.39 -15.62
N ASP A 468 -18.10 0.59 -16.02
CA ASP A 468 -18.76 0.59 -17.32
C ASP A 468 -17.74 0.80 -18.47
N ARG A 469 -16.76 1.68 -18.27
CA ARG A 469 -15.67 1.92 -19.21
C ARG A 469 -14.76 0.70 -19.37
N THR A 470 -14.41 0.04 -18.27
CA THR A 470 -13.60 -1.18 -18.28
C THR A 470 -14.33 -2.31 -19.00
N ALA A 471 -15.62 -2.50 -18.73
CA ALA A 471 -16.43 -3.50 -19.42
C ALA A 471 -16.53 -3.24 -20.93
N ALA A 472 -16.73 -2.00 -21.33
CA ALA A 472 -16.75 -1.61 -22.75
C ALA A 472 -15.40 -1.89 -23.44
N TRP A 473 -14.29 -1.61 -22.78
CA TRP A 473 -12.95 -1.92 -23.28
C TRP A 473 -12.72 -3.43 -23.46
N GLU A 474 -13.16 -4.24 -22.52
CA GLU A 474 -13.10 -5.71 -22.60
C GLU A 474 -13.85 -6.25 -23.81
N LEU A 475 -15.09 -5.82 -23.99
CA LEU A 475 -15.91 -6.23 -25.12
C LEU A 475 -15.25 -5.87 -26.46
N ASN A 476 -14.65 -4.70 -26.57
CA ASN A 476 -13.90 -4.28 -27.77
C ASN A 476 -12.65 -5.15 -28.00
N THR A 477 -11.95 -5.54 -26.93
CA THR A 477 -10.74 -6.36 -27.00
C THR A 477 -11.07 -7.81 -27.39
N VAL A 478 -12.12 -8.39 -26.84
CA VAL A 478 -12.62 -9.75 -27.19
C VAL A 478 -13.09 -9.81 -28.63
N ARG A 479 -13.82 -8.80 -29.13
CA ARG A 479 -14.25 -8.72 -30.53
C ARG A 479 -13.08 -8.70 -31.51
N ARG A 480 -11.95 -8.07 -31.16
CA ARG A 480 -10.73 -8.06 -32.00
C ARG A 480 -10.01 -9.41 -32.05
N ARG A 481 -10.07 -10.22 -30.99
CA ARG A 481 -9.43 -11.55 -30.92
C ARG A 481 -10.24 -12.63 -31.66
N ARG A 482 -11.50 -12.37 -32.01
CA ARG A 482 -12.28 -13.27 -32.89
C ARG A 482 -11.90 -12.99 -34.34
N PRO A 483 -11.45 -13.99 -35.13
CA PRO A 483 -11.23 -13.80 -36.57
C PRO A 483 -12.55 -13.37 -37.22
N PRO A 484 -12.53 -12.50 -38.25
CA PRO A 484 -13.72 -12.05 -38.92
C PRO A 484 -14.51 -13.29 -39.40
N ALA A 485 -15.79 -13.32 -39.06
CA ALA A 485 -16.70 -14.38 -39.48
C ALA A 485 -16.75 -14.35 -41.04
N GLY A 486 -15.93 -15.18 -41.70
CA GLY A 486 -15.86 -15.17 -43.16
C GLY A 486 -14.68 -15.91 -43.78
N SER A 487 -13.62 -16.26 -43.06
CA SER A 487 -12.48 -16.99 -43.64
C SER A 487 -12.69 -18.53 -43.62
N ARG A 488 -13.80 -19.01 -44.15
CA ARG A 488 -13.86 -20.43 -44.56
C ARG A 488 -12.96 -20.59 -45.78
N ARG A 489 -11.76 -21.15 -45.58
CA ARG A 489 -10.96 -21.68 -46.71
C ARG A 489 -11.82 -22.61 -47.54
N ARG A 490 -12.14 -22.21 -48.76
CA ARG A 490 -12.63 -23.15 -49.78
C ARG A 490 -11.51 -24.18 -50.00
N VAL A 491 -11.71 -25.35 -49.45
CA VAL A 491 -10.96 -26.53 -49.89
C VAL A 491 -11.43 -26.80 -51.33
N ARG A 492 -10.59 -26.53 -52.32
CA ARG A 492 -10.79 -27.04 -53.69
C ARG A 492 -10.48 -28.53 -53.64
N ARG A 493 -11.46 -29.28 -54.06
CA ARG A 493 -11.31 -30.69 -54.48
C ARG A 493 -10.51 -30.75 -55.79
#